data_078cfbb878fee8c5b763ed9a5e03d2a6
#
_entry.id   078cfbb878fee8c5b763ed9a5e03d2a6
#
_cell.length_a   1.000
_cell.length_b   1.000
_cell.length_c   1.000
_cell.angle_alpha   90.00
_cell.angle_beta   90.00
_cell.angle_gamma   90.00
#
_symmetry.space_group_name_H-M   'P 1'
#
loop_
_entity.id
_entity.type
_entity.pdbx_description
1 polymer ?
#
loop_
_entity_poly.entity_id
_entity_poly.type
_entity_poly.pdbx_seq_one_letter_code
_entity_poly.pdbx_strand_id
1 'polypeptide(L)'
;MPNILTKKQAVDHLGLDEKTFDNYFKNAAEFPCMERNGGRGRFYFDQDVLDRWKRSFEWRTVNLDREDYSLCLDFALAQHFRNYVQSDFGTGRQREFGQKITNWVKGQLGEVAVKKFLKREFGIDVELDFDIRDNIVLQDITGVVDNGAIRQPKIGVGIKSSKPKSAFLVLGENEIRIADRRSDVYIYSRPDIPDDHLLRITKEQINEVVKDKPHYPKYEDLMPEFADIPCEIAGWCYYTDLRETTNIPGQEFDGVRFVKESGLLRKSREDWKEFIQKL
;
A
#
# COMPACT_ATOMS: atom_id res chain seq x y z
N MET A 1 -5.88 -36.48 1.64
CA MET A 1 -5.08 -36.08 0.45
C MET A 1 -5.33 -34.59 0.23
N PRO A 2 -4.32 -33.78 -0.14
CA PRO A 2 -4.55 -32.37 -0.42
C PRO A 2 -5.55 -32.22 -1.59
N ASN A 3 -6.50 -31.31 -1.44
CA ASN A 3 -7.44 -30.98 -2.51
C ASN A 3 -6.76 -30.01 -3.48
N ILE A 4 -6.35 -30.50 -4.63
CA ILE A 4 -5.59 -29.74 -5.62
C ILE A 4 -6.57 -29.13 -6.63
N LEU A 5 -6.58 -27.80 -6.71
CA LEU A 5 -7.43 -27.01 -7.57
C LEU A 5 -6.70 -26.58 -8.84
N THR A 6 -7.38 -26.59 -9.97
CA THR A 6 -6.96 -25.87 -11.18
C THR A 6 -7.14 -24.36 -10.99
N LYS A 7 -6.55 -23.54 -11.87
CA LYS A 7 -6.73 -22.08 -11.83
C LYS A 7 -8.20 -21.67 -11.77
N LYS A 8 -9.04 -22.23 -12.64
CA LYS A 8 -10.48 -21.92 -12.66
C LYS A 8 -11.15 -22.26 -11.33
N GLN A 9 -10.89 -23.45 -10.80
CA GLN A 9 -11.42 -23.85 -9.50
C GLN A 9 -10.92 -22.96 -8.35
N ALA A 10 -9.64 -22.51 -8.39
CA ALA A 10 -9.09 -21.60 -7.41
C ALA A 10 -9.74 -20.21 -7.48
N VAL A 11 -9.98 -19.68 -8.67
CA VAL A 11 -10.72 -18.43 -8.92
C VAL A 11 -12.12 -18.52 -8.35
N ASP A 12 -12.87 -19.57 -8.68
CA ASP A 12 -14.23 -19.81 -8.19
C ASP A 12 -14.25 -19.98 -6.66
N HIS A 13 -13.29 -20.72 -6.10
CA HIS A 13 -13.15 -20.95 -4.67
C HIS A 13 -12.87 -19.67 -3.87
N LEU A 14 -12.06 -18.77 -4.43
CA LEU A 14 -11.76 -17.48 -3.80
C LEU A 14 -12.88 -16.45 -3.99
N GLY A 15 -13.85 -16.70 -4.88
CA GLY A 15 -14.93 -15.78 -5.21
C GLY A 15 -14.44 -14.55 -6.00
N LEU A 16 -13.42 -14.71 -6.85
CA LEU A 16 -12.79 -13.65 -7.61
C LEU A 16 -13.14 -13.75 -9.10
N ASP A 17 -13.02 -12.65 -9.83
CA ASP A 17 -12.93 -12.72 -11.28
C ASP A 17 -11.50 -13.09 -11.74
N GLU A 18 -11.39 -13.67 -12.93
CA GLU A 18 -10.13 -14.21 -13.44
C GLU A 18 -9.06 -13.12 -13.63
N LYS A 19 -9.47 -11.91 -14.01
CA LYS A 19 -8.55 -10.78 -14.21
C LYS A 19 -7.98 -10.29 -12.87
N THR A 20 -8.80 -10.18 -11.84
CA THR A 20 -8.38 -9.86 -10.48
C THR A 20 -7.43 -10.93 -9.96
N PHE A 21 -7.77 -12.21 -10.12
CA PHE A 21 -6.89 -13.31 -9.75
C PHE A 21 -5.52 -13.21 -10.42
N ASP A 22 -5.48 -13.04 -11.74
CA ASP A 22 -4.22 -12.95 -12.48
C ASP A 22 -3.43 -11.69 -12.15
N ASN A 23 -4.11 -10.58 -12.03
CA ASN A 23 -3.43 -9.30 -11.84
C ASN A 23 -3.01 -9.03 -10.39
N TYR A 24 -3.71 -9.53 -9.43
CA TYR A 24 -3.48 -9.24 -8.02
C TYR A 24 -2.85 -10.42 -7.29
N PHE A 25 -3.47 -11.58 -7.34
CA PHE A 25 -3.07 -12.72 -6.53
C PHE A 25 -1.95 -13.56 -7.16
N LYS A 26 -2.08 -13.92 -8.42
CA LYS A 26 -1.08 -14.77 -9.09
C LYS A 26 0.31 -14.14 -9.19
N ASN A 27 0.37 -12.82 -9.32
CA ASN A 27 1.63 -12.07 -9.46
C ASN A 27 2.19 -11.56 -8.12
N ALA A 28 1.48 -11.73 -7.00
CA ALA A 28 2.00 -11.43 -5.69
C ALA A 28 3.05 -12.47 -5.28
N ALA A 29 4.21 -12.02 -4.77
CA ALA A 29 5.34 -12.90 -4.47
C ALA A 29 5.00 -14.00 -3.44
N GLU A 30 4.06 -13.74 -2.55
CA GLU A 30 3.60 -14.65 -1.51
C GLU A 30 2.34 -15.45 -1.86
N PHE A 31 1.81 -15.30 -3.08
CA PHE A 31 0.60 -16.05 -3.47
C PHE A 31 0.92 -17.54 -3.65
N PRO A 32 0.24 -18.43 -2.91
CA PRO A 32 0.59 -19.85 -2.91
C PRO A 32 0.12 -20.55 -4.19
N CYS A 33 1.03 -20.79 -5.10
CA CYS A 33 0.77 -21.63 -6.27
C CYS A 33 1.78 -22.77 -6.33
N MET A 34 1.34 -23.89 -6.89
CA MET A 34 2.19 -25.04 -7.21
C MET A 34 2.44 -25.07 -8.71
N GLU A 35 3.71 -25.04 -9.12
CA GLU A 35 4.08 -25.25 -10.51
C GLU A 35 4.25 -26.75 -10.78
N ARG A 36 3.74 -27.21 -11.92
CA ARG A 36 3.99 -28.58 -12.39
C ARG A 36 5.31 -28.59 -13.14
N ASN A 37 6.25 -29.38 -12.69
CA ASN A 37 7.50 -29.63 -13.40
C ASN A 37 7.24 -30.20 -14.81
N GLY A 38 7.64 -29.50 -15.84
CA GLY A 38 7.69 -29.96 -17.22
C GLY A 38 6.60 -29.40 -18.14
N GLY A 39 6.98 -28.49 -19.02
CA GLY A 39 6.23 -28.00 -20.17
C GLY A 39 5.13 -26.97 -19.83
N ARG A 40 4.76 -26.13 -20.75
CA ARG A 40 3.79 -25.00 -20.71
C ARG A 40 2.90 -25.00 -19.47
N GLY A 41 3.42 -24.42 -18.37
CA GLY A 41 3.00 -24.60 -16.99
C GLY A 41 1.51 -24.38 -16.74
N ARG A 42 0.84 -25.43 -16.31
CA ARG A 42 -0.46 -25.30 -15.66
C ARG A 42 -0.22 -25.05 -14.17
N PHE A 43 -0.76 -23.96 -13.65
CA PHE A 43 -0.72 -23.68 -12.22
C PHE A 43 -1.79 -24.52 -11.50
N TYR A 44 -1.38 -25.08 -10.38
CA TYR A 44 -2.23 -25.81 -9.45
C TYR A 44 -2.12 -25.21 -8.07
N PHE A 45 -3.16 -25.34 -7.28
CA PHE A 45 -3.30 -24.71 -5.97
C PHE A 45 -3.79 -25.74 -4.96
N ASP A 46 -3.15 -25.81 -3.82
CA ASP A 46 -3.65 -26.57 -2.67
C ASP A 46 -4.72 -25.71 -1.97
N GLN A 47 -5.93 -26.26 -1.83
CA GLN A 47 -7.07 -25.53 -1.26
C GLN A 47 -6.79 -25.08 0.18
N ASP A 48 -6.22 -25.92 1.03
CA ASP A 48 -5.94 -25.57 2.43
C ASP A 48 -4.90 -24.46 2.52
N VAL A 49 -3.95 -24.42 1.60
CA VAL A 49 -2.93 -23.35 1.50
C VAL A 49 -3.57 -22.04 1.02
N LEU A 50 -4.47 -22.10 0.03
CA LEU A 50 -5.24 -20.94 -0.42
C LEU A 50 -6.11 -20.35 0.72
N ASP A 51 -6.78 -21.21 1.48
CA ASP A 51 -7.63 -20.78 2.59
C ASP A 51 -6.83 -20.11 3.70
N ARG A 52 -5.66 -20.64 4.05
CA ARG A 52 -4.75 -20.00 5.00
C ARG A 52 -4.26 -18.65 4.49
N TRP A 53 -3.88 -18.59 3.21
CA TRP A 53 -3.47 -17.34 2.58
C TRP A 53 -4.61 -16.31 2.59
N LYS A 54 -5.83 -16.70 2.18
CA LYS A 54 -7.00 -15.83 2.15
C LYS A 54 -7.29 -15.24 3.53
N ARG A 55 -7.35 -16.07 4.58
CA ARG A 55 -7.54 -15.59 5.95
C ARG A 55 -6.44 -14.64 6.41
N SER A 56 -5.18 -14.94 6.09
CA SER A 56 -4.05 -14.07 6.41
C SER A 56 -4.11 -12.75 5.65
N PHE A 57 -4.54 -12.76 4.39
CA PHE A 57 -4.70 -11.57 3.57
C PHE A 57 -5.85 -10.69 4.08
N GLU A 58 -7.03 -11.26 4.27
CA GLU A 58 -8.24 -10.56 4.75
C GLU A 58 -8.00 -9.89 6.11
N TRP A 59 -7.37 -10.60 7.04
CA TRP A 59 -7.02 -10.05 8.34
C TRP A 59 -6.13 -8.80 8.25
N ARG A 60 -5.21 -8.76 7.30
CA ARG A 60 -4.28 -7.64 7.11
C ARG A 60 -4.79 -6.59 6.12
N THR A 61 -5.99 -6.73 5.61
CA THR A 61 -6.60 -5.77 4.69
C THR A 61 -7.52 -4.81 5.44
N VAL A 62 -7.35 -3.52 5.17
CA VAL A 62 -8.17 -2.43 5.68
C VAL A 62 -8.87 -1.75 4.51
N ASN A 63 -10.17 -1.49 4.63
CA ASN A 63 -10.89 -0.69 3.65
C ASN A 63 -10.84 0.79 4.08
N LEU A 64 -10.42 1.63 3.14
CA LEU A 64 -10.33 3.07 3.27
C LEU A 64 -11.50 3.69 2.54
N ASP A 65 -12.28 4.46 3.26
CA ASP A 65 -13.49 5.10 2.73
C ASP A 65 -13.20 6.44 2.04
N ARG A 66 -14.26 7.11 1.60
CA ARG A 66 -14.18 8.41 0.93
C ARG A 66 -13.59 9.50 1.84
N GLU A 67 -13.84 9.44 3.14
CA GLU A 67 -13.32 10.42 4.10
C GLU A 67 -11.81 10.27 4.28
N ASP A 68 -11.33 9.03 4.43
CA ASP A 68 -9.90 8.73 4.46
C ASP A 68 -9.19 9.24 3.20
N TYR A 69 -9.80 8.99 2.03
CA TYR A 69 -9.25 9.44 0.76
C TYR A 69 -9.23 10.96 0.66
N SER A 70 -10.29 11.64 1.06
CA SER A 70 -10.40 13.10 1.00
C SER A 70 -9.36 13.76 1.90
N LEU A 71 -9.16 13.25 3.11
CA LEU A 71 -8.10 13.70 4.02
C LEU A 71 -6.71 13.61 3.37
N CYS A 72 -6.41 12.46 2.75
CA CYS A 72 -5.13 12.25 2.08
C CYS A 72 -4.96 13.13 0.83
N LEU A 73 -6.03 13.37 0.08
CA LEU A 73 -6.01 14.25 -1.08
C LEU A 73 -5.80 15.70 -0.69
N ASP A 74 -6.49 16.20 0.33
CA ASP A 74 -6.33 17.56 0.84
C ASP A 74 -4.89 17.80 1.30
N PHE A 75 -4.32 16.86 2.05
CA PHE A 75 -2.92 16.91 2.46
C PHE A 75 -1.97 16.93 1.25
N ALA A 76 -2.16 16.04 0.27
CA ALA A 76 -1.33 15.96 -0.93
C ALA A 76 -1.35 17.27 -1.74
N LEU A 77 -2.52 17.87 -1.91
CA LEU A 77 -2.70 19.16 -2.59
C LEU A 77 -2.03 20.31 -1.83
N ALA A 78 -2.25 20.38 -0.52
CA ALA A 78 -1.67 21.42 0.32
C ALA A 78 -0.13 21.37 0.32
N GLN A 79 0.45 20.18 0.42
CA GLN A 79 1.89 19.98 0.34
C GLN A 79 2.44 20.38 -1.04
N HIS A 80 1.77 19.99 -2.12
CA HIS A 80 2.20 20.33 -3.47
C HIS A 80 2.21 21.86 -3.71
N PHE A 81 1.14 22.56 -3.32
CA PHE A 81 1.02 24.01 -3.54
C PHE A 81 1.96 24.84 -2.67
N ARG A 82 2.51 24.27 -1.60
CA ARG A 82 3.58 24.91 -0.81
C ARG A 82 4.99 24.69 -1.39
N ASN A 83 5.11 24.07 -2.57
CA ASN A 83 6.39 23.77 -3.23
C ASN A 83 7.31 22.85 -2.41
N TYR A 84 6.75 22.06 -1.52
CA TYR A 84 7.51 21.22 -0.60
C TYR A 84 8.37 20.16 -1.31
N VAL A 85 7.95 19.65 -2.45
CA VAL A 85 8.70 18.67 -3.24
C VAL A 85 8.85 19.12 -4.67
N GLN A 86 9.98 19.76 -4.96
CA GLN A 86 10.39 20.07 -6.33
C GLN A 86 11.16 18.92 -7.00
N SER A 87 11.71 17.98 -6.21
CA SER A 87 12.47 16.84 -6.73
C SER A 87 11.64 15.57 -6.74
N ASP A 88 11.67 14.86 -7.88
CA ASP A 88 11.12 13.51 -7.97
C ASP A 88 11.89 12.57 -7.04
N PHE A 89 11.15 11.75 -6.28
CA PHE A 89 11.72 10.75 -5.39
C PHE A 89 12.63 9.76 -6.14
N GLY A 90 13.89 10.13 -6.34
CA GLY A 90 14.98 9.28 -6.80
C GLY A 90 14.88 8.72 -8.23
N THR A 91 14.04 9.29 -9.10
CA THR A 91 14.02 8.95 -10.53
C THR A 91 14.17 10.23 -11.34
N GLY A 92 15.06 10.25 -12.33
CA GLY A 92 15.25 11.38 -13.25
C GLY A 92 14.07 11.64 -14.22
N ARG A 93 12.91 10.99 -13.98
CA ARG A 93 11.71 11.15 -14.81
C ARG A 93 10.89 12.32 -14.32
N GLN A 94 10.61 13.27 -15.22
CA GLN A 94 9.63 14.32 -14.94
C GLN A 94 8.23 13.69 -14.82
N ARG A 95 7.62 13.85 -13.64
CA ARG A 95 6.26 13.37 -13.38
C ARG A 95 5.26 14.49 -13.61
N GLU A 96 4.14 14.13 -14.24
CA GLU A 96 3.01 15.03 -14.37
C GLU A 96 2.35 15.29 -13.01
N PHE A 97 1.64 16.43 -12.88
CA PHE A 97 0.97 16.86 -11.67
C PHE A 97 0.08 15.76 -11.07
N GLY A 98 -0.81 15.16 -11.87
CA GLY A 98 -1.70 14.10 -11.42
C GLY A 98 -0.95 12.89 -10.83
N GLN A 99 0.19 12.53 -11.42
CA GLN A 99 1.02 11.44 -10.90
C GLN A 99 1.70 11.80 -9.57
N LYS A 100 2.12 13.04 -9.39
CA LYS A 100 2.68 13.53 -8.11
C LYS A 100 1.63 13.43 -7.01
N ILE A 101 0.42 13.97 -7.25
CA ILE A 101 -0.70 13.88 -6.30
C ILE A 101 -1.05 12.42 -6.00
N THR A 102 -1.18 11.57 -7.01
CA THR A 102 -1.46 10.13 -6.82
C THR A 102 -0.41 9.46 -5.93
N ASN A 103 0.87 9.78 -6.09
CA ASN A 103 1.93 9.19 -5.26
C ASN A 103 1.84 9.64 -3.80
N TRP A 104 1.53 10.93 -3.56
CA TRP A 104 1.31 11.45 -2.21
C TRP A 104 0.09 10.81 -1.55
N VAL A 105 -1.05 10.83 -2.24
CA VAL A 105 -2.29 10.18 -1.76
C VAL A 105 -2.03 8.72 -1.41
N LYS A 106 -1.30 7.98 -2.27
CA LYS A 106 -0.94 6.58 -2.02
C LYS A 106 -0.11 6.40 -0.75
N GLY A 107 0.87 7.28 -0.53
CA GLY A 107 1.69 7.28 0.69
C GLY A 107 0.80 7.42 1.93
N GLN A 108 0.01 8.50 1.96
CA GLN A 108 -0.85 8.83 3.09
C GLN A 108 -1.95 7.80 3.36
N LEU A 109 -2.58 7.25 2.32
CA LEU A 109 -3.55 6.14 2.48
C LEU A 109 -2.90 4.93 3.15
N GLY A 110 -1.65 4.63 2.84
CA GLY A 110 -0.92 3.56 3.52
C GLY A 110 -0.72 3.82 5.00
N GLU A 111 -0.43 5.07 5.39
CA GLU A 111 -0.28 5.48 6.78
C GLU A 111 -1.63 5.38 7.52
N VAL A 112 -2.71 5.91 6.94
CA VAL A 112 -4.07 5.79 7.49
C VAL A 112 -4.48 4.32 7.64
N ALA A 113 -4.17 3.47 6.67
CA ALA A 113 -4.45 2.04 6.75
C ALA A 113 -3.70 1.36 7.89
N VAL A 114 -2.43 1.71 8.13
CA VAL A 114 -1.65 1.19 9.27
C VAL A 114 -2.29 1.63 10.59
N LYS A 115 -2.66 2.91 10.75
CA LYS A 115 -3.37 3.42 11.92
C LYS A 115 -4.66 2.62 12.19
N LYS A 116 -5.51 2.49 11.17
CA LYS A 116 -6.78 1.72 11.27
C LYS A 116 -6.53 0.24 11.60
N PHE A 117 -5.51 -0.38 11.01
CA PHE A 117 -5.13 -1.76 11.28
C PHE A 117 -4.69 -1.97 12.72
N LEU A 118 -3.78 -1.15 13.23
CA LEU A 118 -3.28 -1.23 14.61
C LEU A 118 -4.43 -1.03 15.61
N LYS A 119 -5.33 -0.08 15.34
CA LYS A 119 -6.50 0.18 16.18
C LYS A 119 -7.49 -0.99 16.17
N ARG A 120 -7.83 -1.51 14.98
CA ARG A 120 -8.78 -2.60 14.81
C ARG A 120 -8.32 -3.91 15.44
N GLU A 121 -7.06 -4.29 15.18
CA GLU A 121 -6.56 -5.62 15.53
C GLU A 121 -5.95 -5.69 16.93
N PHE A 122 -5.45 -4.57 17.44
CA PHE A 122 -4.67 -4.54 18.68
C PHE A 122 -5.11 -3.48 19.68
N GLY A 123 -6.09 -2.64 19.31
CA GLY A 123 -6.55 -1.56 20.18
C GLY A 123 -5.54 -0.40 20.35
N ILE A 124 -4.49 -0.38 19.54
CA ILE A 124 -3.44 0.65 19.60
C ILE A 124 -3.81 1.79 18.66
N ASP A 125 -3.99 2.98 19.21
CA ASP A 125 -4.17 4.20 18.42
C ASP A 125 -2.82 4.92 18.29
N VAL A 126 -2.55 5.42 17.09
CA VAL A 126 -1.30 6.14 16.78
C VAL A 126 -1.60 7.49 16.14
N GLU A 127 -0.72 8.46 16.37
CA GLU A 127 -0.76 9.75 15.70
C GLU A 127 0.12 9.69 14.46
N LEU A 128 -0.43 10.21 13.36
CA LEU A 128 0.24 10.41 12.08
C LEU A 128 0.48 11.90 11.88
N ASP A 129 1.47 12.24 11.06
CA ASP A 129 1.74 13.63 10.73
C ASP A 129 0.98 14.08 9.48
N PHE A 130 -0.07 14.86 9.68
CA PHE A 130 -0.80 15.58 8.63
C PHE A 130 -0.54 17.09 8.65
N ASP A 131 0.45 17.56 9.39
CA ASP A 131 0.82 18.97 9.41
C ASP A 131 1.49 19.37 8.10
N ILE A 132 1.08 20.51 7.56
CA ILE A 132 1.68 21.11 6.38
C ILE A 132 2.95 21.83 6.80
N ARG A 133 4.12 21.27 6.51
CA ARG A 133 5.43 21.77 6.93
C ARG A 133 6.37 21.98 5.75
N ASP A 134 7.40 22.78 5.98
CA ASP A 134 8.48 23.01 4.99
C ASP A 134 9.62 21.98 5.12
N ASN A 135 9.61 21.13 6.15
CA ASN A 135 10.65 20.16 6.45
C ASN A 135 10.10 18.72 6.47
N ILE A 136 10.92 17.77 6.04
CA ILE A 136 10.59 16.34 6.09
C ILE A 136 10.46 15.90 7.54
N VAL A 137 9.34 15.25 7.88
CA VAL A 137 9.20 14.52 9.13
C VAL A 137 9.92 13.19 9.00
N LEU A 138 10.72 12.88 10.03
CA LEU A 138 11.62 11.72 9.98
C LEU A 138 10.89 10.39 10.20
N GLN A 139 9.73 10.45 10.86
CA GLN A 139 8.97 9.26 11.26
C GLN A 139 7.49 9.44 10.92
N ASP A 140 6.89 8.42 10.32
CA ASP A 140 5.48 8.48 9.90
C ASP A 140 4.51 8.27 11.08
N ILE A 141 4.93 7.57 12.15
CA ILE A 141 4.21 7.51 13.42
C ILE A 141 4.85 8.48 14.40
N THR A 142 4.14 9.54 14.75
CA THR A 142 4.63 10.62 15.62
C THR A 142 4.21 10.46 17.08
N GLY A 143 3.22 9.64 17.37
CA GLY A 143 2.73 9.40 18.73
C GLY A 143 2.00 8.08 18.87
N VAL A 144 1.92 7.60 20.11
CA VAL A 144 1.10 6.45 20.51
C VAL A 144 0.16 6.93 21.59
N VAL A 145 -1.15 6.70 21.40
CA VAL A 145 -2.16 7.07 22.40
C VAL A 145 -2.23 5.96 23.46
N ASP A 146 -1.85 6.31 24.67
CA ASP A 146 -1.88 5.43 25.83
C ASP A 146 -2.72 6.07 26.96
N ASN A 147 -3.81 5.40 27.35
CA ASN A 147 -4.73 5.89 28.38
C ASN A 147 -5.19 7.35 28.20
N GLY A 148 -5.37 7.78 26.94
CA GLY A 148 -5.81 9.14 26.60
C GLY A 148 -4.67 10.19 26.56
N ALA A 149 -3.43 9.80 26.85
CA ALA A 149 -2.25 10.63 26.68
C ALA A 149 -1.44 10.20 25.45
N ILE A 150 -0.81 11.15 24.78
CA ILE A 150 0.07 10.87 23.64
C ILE A 150 1.51 10.75 24.18
N ARG A 151 2.15 9.63 23.92
CA ARG A 151 3.57 9.43 24.18
C ARG A 151 4.36 9.23 22.89
N GLN A 152 5.63 9.50 22.92
CA GLN A 152 6.53 9.21 21.79
C GLN A 152 6.66 7.70 21.59
N PRO A 153 6.72 7.23 20.32
CA PRO A 153 7.10 5.86 20.01
C PRO A 153 8.51 5.55 20.59
N LYS A 154 8.73 4.33 21.06
CA LYS A 154 10.05 3.89 21.56
C LYS A 154 11.03 3.59 20.42
N ILE A 155 10.52 3.34 19.23
CA ILE A 155 11.27 3.06 18.00
C ILE A 155 10.78 3.96 16.87
N GLY A 156 11.66 4.30 15.94
CA GLY A 156 11.31 5.01 14.72
C GLY A 156 10.59 4.09 13.75
N VAL A 157 9.44 4.53 13.23
CA VAL A 157 8.62 3.76 12.31
C VAL A 157 8.42 4.52 11.00
N GLY A 158 8.86 3.93 9.89
CA GLY A 158 8.57 4.40 8.54
C GLY A 158 7.50 3.52 7.88
N ILE A 159 6.56 4.12 7.16
CA ILE A 159 5.51 3.42 6.41
C ILE A 159 5.76 3.64 4.93
N LYS A 160 5.81 2.56 4.16
CA LYS A 160 6.06 2.63 2.72
C LYS A 160 4.92 1.99 1.95
N SER A 161 4.44 2.74 0.97
CA SER A 161 3.30 2.33 0.15
C SER A 161 3.70 2.04 -1.28
N SER A 162 3.11 1.00 -1.85
CA SER A 162 3.34 0.64 -3.25
C SER A 162 2.05 0.07 -3.88
N LYS A 163 2.13 -0.29 -5.16
CA LYS A 163 1.00 -0.94 -5.85
C LYS A 163 0.78 -2.36 -5.29
N PRO A 164 -0.45 -2.88 -5.35
CA PRO A 164 -0.78 -4.23 -4.85
C PRO A 164 0.13 -5.34 -5.36
N LYS A 165 0.60 -5.25 -6.61
CA LYS A 165 1.46 -6.25 -7.25
C LYS A 165 2.94 -6.13 -6.91
N SER A 166 3.35 -5.11 -6.14
CA SER A 166 4.77 -4.91 -5.85
C SER A 166 5.30 -5.98 -4.92
N ALA A 167 6.26 -6.76 -5.42
CA ALA A 167 6.85 -7.89 -4.70
C ALA A 167 7.92 -7.45 -3.67
N PHE A 168 8.34 -6.18 -3.70
CA PHE A 168 9.42 -5.68 -2.88
C PHE A 168 9.04 -4.39 -2.15
N LEU A 169 9.36 -4.32 -0.87
CA LEU A 169 9.59 -3.07 -0.17
C LEU A 169 10.92 -2.50 -0.69
N VAL A 170 10.91 -1.26 -1.20
CA VAL A 170 12.09 -0.62 -1.81
C VAL A 170 12.31 0.74 -1.15
N LEU A 171 13.52 0.97 -0.66
CA LEU A 171 13.94 2.20 0.01
C LEU A 171 15.13 2.83 -0.73
N GLY A 172 15.17 4.15 -0.70
CA GLY A 172 16.27 4.92 -1.28
C GLY A 172 17.55 4.82 -0.44
N GLU A 173 18.71 4.98 -1.09
CA GLU A 173 20.02 4.96 -0.43
C GLU A 173 20.10 5.99 0.69
N ASN A 174 19.69 7.23 0.44
CA ASN A 174 19.76 8.32 1.42
C ASN A 174 18.85 8.09 2.64
N GLU A 175 17.76 7.37 2.47
CA GLU A 175 16.84 7.05 3.57
C GLU A 175 17.46 6.09 4.57
N ILE A 176 18.31 5.18 4.10
CA ILE A 176 18.95 4.17 4.97
C ILE A 176 20.32 4.59 5.47
N ARG A 177 21.14 5.23 4.61
CA ARG A 177 22.53 5.60 4.98
C ARG A 177 22.61 6.84 5.85
N ILE A 178 21.64 7.76 5.75
CA ILE A 178 21.60 8.96 6.59
C ILE A 178 20.87 8.59 7.88
N ALA A 179 21.62 8.53 9.00
CA ALA A 179 21.10 8.07 10.29
C ALA A 179 19.82 8.81 10.73
N ASP A 180 19.78 10.12 10.54
CA ASP A 180 18.65 10.97 10.93
C ASP A 180 17.39 10.76 10.05
N ARG A 181 17.52 10.08 8.90
CA ARG A 181 16.40 9.76 8.00
C ARG A 181 15.90 8.33 8.13
N ARG A 182 16.70 7.50 8.79
CA ARG A 182 16.44 6.08 8.91
C ARG A 182 15.47 5.78 10.04
N SER A 183 14.43 5.02 9.73
CA SER A 183 13.57 4.40 10.75
C SER A 183 14.15 3.08 11.24
N ASP A 184 13.85 2.68 12.47
CA ASP A 184 14.25 1.39 13.02
C ASP A 184 13.48 0.24 12.37
N VAL A 185 12.22 0.52 12.03
CA VAL A 185 11.27 -0.42 11.44
C VAL A 185 10.57 0.21 10.26
N TYR A 186 10.34 -0.59 9.22
CA TYR A 186 9.54 -0.23 8.06
C TYR A 186 8.32 -1.13 7.95
N ILE A 187 7.14 -0.51 7.87
CA ILE A 187 5.87 -1.18 7.58
C ILE A 187 5.59 -1.00 6.08
N TYR A 188 5.18 -2.09 5.43
CA TYR A 188 4.86 -2.09 4.01
C TYR A 188 3.36 -2.21 3.78
N SER A 189 2.77 -1.22 3.11
CA SER A 189 1.36 -1.17 2.77
C SER A 189 1.15 -1.18 1.25
N ARG A 190 0.00 -1.69 0.81
CA ARG A 190 -0.35 -1.82 -0.62
C ARG A 190 -1.79 -1.35 -0.86
N PRO A 191 -2.06 -0.04 -0.89
CA PRO A 191 -3.38 0.47 -1.24
C PRO A 191 -3.69 0.21 -2.72
N ASP A 192 -4.88 -0.34 -3.00
CA ASP A 192 -5.36 -0.66 -4.35
C ASP A 192 -6.18 0.52 -4.92
N ILE A 193 -5.48 1.61 -5.19
CA ILE A 193 -6.09 2.83 -5.70
C ILE A 193 -6.39 2.64 -7.20
N PRO A 194 -7.65 2.82 -7.64
CA PRO A 194 -8.00 2.82 -9.04
C PRO A 194 -7.25 3.90 -9.82
N ASP A 195 -6.86 3.63 -11.06
CA ASP A 195 -6.14 4.61 -11.89
C ASP A 195 -6.99 5.88 -12.16
N ASP A 196 -8.31 5.77 -12.10
CA ASP A 196 -9.29 6.86 -12.31
C ASP A 196 -9.79 7.50 -10.99
N HIS A 197 -9.10 7.27 -9.89
CA HIS A 197 -9.52 7.71 -8.56
C HIS A 197 -9.82 9.22 -8.45
N LEU A 198 -9.02 10.07 -9.14
CA LEU A 198 -9.25 11.52 -9.15
C LEU A 198 -10.55 11.89 -9.87
N LEU A 199 -10.93 11.16 -10.91
CA LEU A 199 -12.22 11.38 -11.60
C LEU A 199 -13.38 10.93 -10.72
N ARG A 200 -13.25 9.82 -10.03
CA ARG A 200 -14.30 9.30 -9.14
C ARG A 200 -14.60 10.23 -7.98
N ILE A 201 -13.57 10.80 -7.34
CA ILE A 201 -13.78 11.72 -6.21
C ILE A 201 -14.38 13.06 -6.65
N THR A 202 -14.12 13.49 -7.89
CA THR A 202 -14.62 14.74 -8.48
C THR A 202 -15.80 14.53 -9.41
N LYS A 203 -16.47 13.39 -9.37
CA LYS A 203 -17.59 13.04 -10.26
C LYS A 203 -18.69 14.11 -10.25
N GLU A 204 -19.08 14.60 -9.08
CA GLU A 204 -20.13 15.60 -8.94
C GLU A 204 -19.74 16.92 -9.62
N GLN A 205 -18.49 17.36 -9.47
CA GLN A 205 -17.98 18.57 -10.11
C GLN A 205 -17.91 18.41 -11.63
N ILE A 206 -17.53 17.23 -12.11
CA ILE A 206 -17.50 16.95 -13.55
C ILE A 206 -18.91 16.94 -14.09
N ASN A 207 -19.88 16.33 -13.39
CA ASN A 207 -21.27 16.30 -13.79
C ASN A 207 -21.84 17.72 -13.89
N GLU A 208 -21.52 18.62 -12.95
CA GLU A 208 -21.92 20.04 -13.03
C GLU A 208 -21.37 20.75 -14.28
N VAL A 209 -20.16 20.42 -14.71
CA VAL A 209 -19.54 21.01 -15.92
C VAL A 209 -20.20 20.50 -17.22
N VAL A 210 -20.71 19.26 -17.22
CA VAL A 210 -21.21 18.62 -18.44
C VAL A 210 -22.74 18.52 -18.51
N LYS A 211 -23.48 18.88 -17.45
CA LYS A 211 -24.95 18.69 -17.34
C LYS A 211 -25.77 19.28 -18.49
N ASP A 212 -25.31 20.38 -19.08
CA ASP A 212 -26.00 21.03 -20.19
C ASP A 212 -25.49 20.59 -21.58
N LYS A 213 -24.65 19.56 -21.63
CA LYS A 213 -24.12 19.00 -22.87
C LYS A 213 -25.09 17.96 -23.46
N PRO A 214 -25.12 17.81 -24.80
CA PRO A 214 -26.06 16.86 -25.46
C PRO A 214 -25.92 15.40 -25.00
N HIS A 215 -24.73 15.03 -24.47
CA HIS A 215 -24.42 13.67 -24.06
C HIS A 215 -24.39 13.49 -22.54
N TYR A 216 -24.81 14.50 -21.77
CA TYR A 216 -24.72 14.49 -20.30
C TYR A 216 -25.30 13.21 -19.65
N PRO A 217 -26.54 12.77 -19.93
CA PRO A 217 -27.09 11.58 -19.30
C PRO A 217 -26.22 10.34 -19.49
N LYS A 218 -25.62 10.22 -20.69
CA LYS A 218 -24.73 9.11 -21.00
C LYS A 218 -23.40 9.18 -20.21
N TYR A 219 -22.87 10.38 -20.01
CA TYR A 219 -21.64 10.57 -19.24
C TYR A 219 -21.86 10.30 -17.76
N GLU A 220 -22.98 10.73 -17.19
CA GLU A 220 -23.36 10.47 -15.81
C GLU A 220 -23.44 8.96 -15.52
N ASP A 221 -24.10 8.20 -16.38
CA ASP A 221 -24.23 6.74 -16.26
C ASP A 221 -22.90 6.00 -16.43
N LEU A 222 -21.96 6.54 -17.19
CA LEU A 222 -20.68 5.89 -17.49
C LEU A 222 -19.58 6.19 -16.45
N MET A 223 -19.71 7.27 -15.68
CA MET A 223 -18.72 7.61 -14.68
C MET A 223 -18.90 6.74 -13.42
N PRO A 224 -17.85 5.96 -13.04
CA PRO A 224 -17.94 5.08 -11.89
C PRO A 224 -18.04 5.88 -10.58
N GLU A 225 -18.74 5.31 -9.60
CA GLU A 225 -18.78 5.83 -8.25
C GLU A 225 -17.46 5.64 -7.53
N PHE A 226 -17.23 6.46 -6.50
CA PHE A 226 -16.13 6.19 -5.56
C PHE A 226 -16.46 4.91 -4.78
N ALA A 227 -15.53 3.99 -4.76
CA ALA A 227 -15.61 2.77 -3.96
C ALA A 227 -14.50 2.77 -2.92
N ASP A 228 -14.73 2.12 -1.79
CA ASP A 228 -13.71 1.93 -0.76
C ASP A 228 -12.44 1.32 -1.36
N ILE A 229 -11.30 1.78 -0.87
CA ILE A 229 -9.99 1.37 -1.34
C ILE A 229 -9.43 0.32 -0.38
N PRO A 230 -9.35 -0.95 -0.79
CA PRO A 230 -8.69 -1.96 0.03
C PRO A 230 -7.19 -1.69 0.09
N CYS A 231 -6.64 -1.74 1.29
CA CYS A 231 -5.21 -1.60 1.55
C CYS A 231 -4.69 -2.79 2.35
N GLU A 232 -3.83 -3.60 1.75
CA GLU A 232 -3.16 -4.67 2.46
C GLU A 232 -1.97 -4.12 3.25
N ILE A 233 -1.88 -4.49 4.52
CA ILE A 233 -0.68 -4.32 5.34
C ILE A 233 0.20 -5.57 5.13
N ALA A 234 1.13 -5.49 4.18
CA ALA A 234 1.91 -6.64 3.74
C ALA A 234 2.81 -7.21 4.84
N GLY A 235 3.19 -6.39 5.81
CA GLY A 235 4.00 -6.76 6.96
C GLY A 235 5.02 -5.68 7.30
N TRP A 236 5.98 -6.02 8.16
CA TRP A 236 7.03 -5.12 8.59
C TRP A 236 8.40 -5.79 8.66
N CYS A 237 9.48 -5.01 8.68
CA CYS A 237 10.84 -5.48 8.89
C CYS A 237 11.68 -4.44 9.62
N TYR A 238 12.79 -4.87 10.23
CA TYR A 238 13.83 -3.95 10.70
C TYR A 238 14.63 -3.40 9.52
N TYR A 239 15.19 -2.20 9.65
CA TYR A 239 16.09 -1.68 8.61
C TYR A 239 17.30 -2.60 8.37
N THR A 240 17.74 -3.34 9.40
CA THR A 240 18.82 -4.33 9.32
C THR A 240 18.47 -5.57 8.51
N ASP A 241 17.20 -5.82 8.26
CA ASP A 241 16.73 -6.94 7.42
C ASP A 241 16.77 -6.62 5.92
N LEU A 242 17.02 -5.36 5.57
CA LEU A 242 17.05 -4.89 4.19
C LEU A 242 18.34 -5.33 3.50
N ARG A 243 18.21 -5.76 2.25
CA ARG A 243 19.34 -6.12 1.40
C ARG A 243 19.66 -4.98 0.43
N GLU A 244 20.92 -4.60 0.36
CA GLU A 244 21.41 -3.66 -0.66
C GLU A 244 21.40 -4.29 -2.05
N THR A 245 20.95 -3.55 -3.07
CA THR A 245 20.92 -3.99 -4.46
C THR A 245 20.95 -2.82 -5.43
N THR A 246 21.50 -3.06 -6.61
CA THR A 246 21.44 -2.15 -7.76
C THR A 246 20.50 -2.66 -8.86
N ASN A 247 19.86 -3.82 -8.62
CA ASN A 247 18.95 -4.43 -9.60
C ASN A 247 17.77 -5.10 -8.89
N ILE A 248 16.55 -4.74 -9.32
CA ILE A 248 15.32 -5.42 -8.94
C ILE A 248 14.65 -5.90 -10.22
N PRO A 249 14.35 -7.21 -10.37
CA PRO A 249 13.73 -7.73 -11.56
C PRO A 249 12.45 -6.95 -11.94
N GLY A 250 12.38 -6.49 -13.19
CA GLY A 250 11.22 -5.77 -13.71
C GLY A 250 11.07 -4.31 -13.25
N GLN A 251 12.08 -3.75 -12.60
CA GLN A 251 12.12 -2.34 -12.20
C GLN A 251 13.42 -1.67 -12.68
N GLU A 252 13.27 -0.52 -13.31
CA GLU A 252 14.40 0.35 -13.67
C GLU A 252 14.53 1.45 -12.62
N PHE A 253 15.71 1.62 -12.06
CA PHE A 253 16.05 2.73 -11.16
C PHE A 253 17.53 3.02 -11.21
N ASP A 254 17.89 4.24 -10.89
CA ASP A 254 19.28 4.66 -10.80
C ASP A 254 19.83 4.49 -9.38
N GLY A 255 21.05 3.98 -9.26
CA GLY A 255 21.80 3.90 -8.02
C GLY A 255 21.41 2.72 -7.13
N VAL A 256 21.82 2.82 -5.87
CA VAL A 256 21.64 1.79 -4.84
C VAL A 256 20.23 1.86 -4.23
N ARG A 257 19.65 0.70 -3.95
CA ARG A 257 18.40 0.55 -3.21
C ARG A 257 18.56 -0.47 -2.10
N PHE A 258 17.74 -0.32 -1.08
CA PHE A 258 17.61 -1.26 0.02
C PHE A 258 16.24 -1.92 -0.08
N VAL A 259 16.21 -3.25 -0.13
CA VAL A 259 15.01 -3.99 -0.47
C VAL A 259 14.73 -5.14 0.49
N LYS A 260 13.44 -5.45 0.66
CA LYS A 260 12.96 -6.67 1.29
C LYS A 260 11.83 -7.26 0.46
N GLU A 261 11.89 -8.55 0.19
CA GLU A 261 10.80 -9.26 -0.46
C GLU A 261 9.56 -9.27 0.45
N SER A 262 8.38 -8.97 -0.11
CA SER A 262 7.13 -8.90 0.67
C SER A 262 6.77 -10.25 1.30
N GLY A 263 7.13 -11.37 0.64
CA GLY A 263 6.98 -12.71 1.20
C GLY A 263 7.78 -12.98 2.48
N LEU A 264 8.88 -12.23 2.69
CA LEU A 264 9.80 -12.36 3.83
C LEU A 264 9.57 -11.32 4.94
N LEU A 265 8.53 -10.51 4.84
CA LEU A 265 8.13 -9.58 5.90
C LEU A 265 7.52 -10.33 7.09
N ARG A 266 7.69 -9.79 8.29
CA ARG A 266 6.99 -10.24 9.49
C ARG A 266 5.54 -9.84 9.40
N LYS A 267 4.61 -10.80 9.47
CA LYS A 267 3.19 -10.55 9.21
C LYS A 267 2.21 -11.43 10.01
N SER A 268 2.73 -12.36 10.83
CA SER A 268 1.89 -13.12 11.75
C SER A 268 1.34 -12.24 12.88
N ARG A 269 0.33 -12.73 13.61
CA ARG A 269 -0.17 -12.02 14.80
C ARG A 269 0.91 -11.89 15.87
N GLU A 270 1.76 -12.88 15.99
CA GLU A 270 2.89 -12.92 16.92
C GLU A 270 3.92 -11.85 16.55
N ASP A 271 4.27 -11.73 15.26
CA ASP A 271 5.17 -10.68 14.77
C ASP A 271 4.63 -9.29 15.08
N TRP A 272 3.33 -9.06 14.89
CA TRP A 272 2.71 -7.78 15.20
C TRP A 272 2.64 -7.48 16.70
N LYS A 273 2.44 -8.49 17.56
CA LYS A 273 2.55 -8.31 19.02
C LYS A 273 3.96 -7.92 19.43
N GLU A 274 5.00 -8.51 18.81
CA GLU A 274 6.40 -8.10 19.02
C GLU A 274 6.61 -6.63 18.64
N PHE A 275 6.11 -6.20 17.47
CA PHE A 275 6.19 -4.81 17.03
C PHE A 275 5.55 -3.85 18.03
N ILE A 276 4.32 -4.15 18.48
CA ILE A 276 3.56 -3.30 19.42
C ILE A 276 4.28 -3.14 20.76
N GLN A 277 4.91 -4.19 21.28
CA GLN A 277 5.68 -4.08 22.53
C GLN A 277 6.85 -3.11 22.42
N LYS A 278 7.38 -2.92 21.22
CA LYS A 278 8.47 -1.99 20.93
C LYS A 278 7.98 -0.59 20.53
N LEU A 279 6.75 -0.46 20.10
CA LEU A 279 6.13 0.81 19.75
C LEU A 279 5.79 1.61 21.01
#